data_161558ffeb179090e94a74ce79d2fdea
#
_entry.id   161558ffeb179090e94a74ce79d2fdea
#
_cell.length_a   1.000
_cell.length_b   1.000
_cell.length_c   1.000
_cell.angle_alpha   90.00
_cell.angle_beta   90.00
_cell.angle_gamma   90.00
#
_symmetry.space_group_name_H-M   'P 1'
#
loop_
_entity.id
_entity.type
_entity.pdbx_description
1 polymer ?
#
loop_
_entity_poly.entity_id
_entity_poly.type
_entity_poly.pdbx_seq_one_letter_code
_entity_poly.pdbx_strand_id
1 'polypeptide(L)' 'MEEQTILDMCRSHNVKVSIEYDYDLAEWVITISSRSTTKAINHTYRYKNIDIEASGIGIYEYLRQRVVLEIAKNF' A
#
# COMPACT_ATOMS: atom_id res chain seq x y z
N MET A 1 -4.89 11.72 -18.82
CA MET A 1 -5.15 10.47 -18.08
C MET A 1 -5.05 10.75 -16.60
N GLU A 2 -6.08 10.39 -15.88
CA GLU A 2 -6.08 10.59 -14.43
C GLU A 2 -5.39 9.41 -13.74
N GLU A 3 -4.59 9.74 -12.74
CA GLU A 3 -3.97 8.71 -11.94
C GLU A 3 -4.95 8.20 -10.89
N GLN A 4 -4.93 6.89 -10.69
CA GLN A 4 -5.64 6.29 -9.58
C GLN A 4 -5.00 6.74 -8.28
N THR A 5 -5.79 7.24 -7.36
CA THR A 5 -5.30 7.58 -6.03
C THR A 5 -5.55 6.41 -5.09
N ILE A 6 -4.83 6.41 -3.96
CA ILE A 6 -5.05 5.41 -2.92
C ILE A 6 -6.51 5.46 -2.44
N LEU A 7 -7.05 6.66 -2.29
CA LEU A 7 -8.43 6.85 -1.85
C LEU A 7 -9.43 6.22 -2.81
N ASP A 8 -9.24 6.46 -4.11
CA ASP A 8 -10.11 5.89 -5.13
C ASP A 8 -10.07 4.37 -5.12
N MET A 9 -8.90 3.80 -4.97
CA MET A 9 -8.74 2.35 -4.90
C MET A 9 -9.41 1.78 -3.65
N CYS A 10 -9.27 2.46 -2.51
CA CYS A 10 -9.93 2.03 -1.28
C CYS A 10 -11.45 2.01 -1.43
N ARG A 11 -12.00 3.02 -2.07
CA ARG A 11 -13.45 3.10 -2.30
C ARG A 11 -13.92 2.02 -3.28
N SER A 12 -13.20 1.85 -4.38
CA SER A 12 -13.59 0.91 -5.43
C SER A 12 -13.53 -0.54 -4.96
N HIS A 13 -12.54 -0.87 -4.13
CA HIS A 13 -12.32 -2.23 -3.67
C HIS A 13 -12.79 -2.48 -2.24
N ASN A 14 -13.33 -1.44 -1.60
CA ASN A 14 -13.84 -1.53 -0.22
C ASN A 14 -12.77 -2.06 0.74
N VAL A 15 -11.61 -1.42 0.73
CA VAL A 15 -10.48 -1.81 1.56
C VAL A 15 -10.01 -0.65 2.43
N LYS A 16 -9.30 -0.98 3.50
CA LYS A 16 -8.65 -0.04 4.39
C LYS A 16 -7.14 -0.18 4.22
N VAL A 17 -6.46 0.95 4.09
CA VAL A 17 -5.00 0.98 3.95
C VAL A 17 -4.39 1.71 5.12
N SER A 18 -3.35 1.11 5.70
CA SER A 18 -2.55 1.70 6.77
C SER A 18 -1.09 1.71 6.34
N ILE A 19 -0.42 2.84 6.51
CA ILE A 19 0.99 2.99 6.14
C ILE A 19 1.75 3.47 7.36
N GLU A 20 2.77 2.72 7.77
CA GLU A 20 3.58 3.04 8.93
C GLU A 20 5.06 2.88 8.59
N TYR A 21 5.92 3.58 9.33
CA TYR A 21 7.36 3.43 9.19
C TYR A 21 7.93 2.71 10.41
N ASP A 22 8.65 1.63 10.16
CA ASP A 22 9.33 0.85 11.21
C ASP A 22 10.76 1.37 11.34
N TYR A 23 11.01 2.13 12.40
CA TYR A 23 12.32 2.74 12.64
C TYR A 23 13.41 1.70 12.93
N ASP A 24 13.06 0.61 13.57
CA ASP A 24 14.03 -0.41 13.94
C ASP A 24 14.61 -1.14 12.74
N LEU A 25 13.77 -1.39 11.76
CA LEU A 25 14.15 -2.13 10.56
C LEU A 25 14.36 -1.24 9.34
N ALA A 26 14.08 0.06 9.46
CA ALA A 26 14.11 1.01 8.36
C ALA A 26 13.26 0.53 7.18
N GLU A 27 12.03 0.11 7.49
CA GLU A 27 11.08 -0.40 6.51
C GLU A 27 9.76 0.33 6.58
N TRP A 28 9.13 0.48 5.43
CA TRP A 28 7.76 0.97 5.34
C TRP A 28 6.82 -0.22 5.36
N VAL A 29 5.83 -0.16 6.24
CA VAL A 29 4.86 -1.25 6.44
C VAL A 29 3.51 -0.80 5.93
N ILE A 30 2.99 -1.51 4.95
CA ILE A 30 1.67 -1.24 4.39
C ILE A 30 0.76 -2.40 4.73
N THR A 31 -0.37 -2.10 5.38
CA THR A 31 -1.38 -3.11 5.69
C THR A 31 -2.65 -2.78 4.92
N ILE A 32 -3.14 -3.73 4.15
CA ILE A 32 -4.37 -3.60 3.37
C ILE A 32 -5.36 -4.62 3.87
N SER A 33 -6.52 -4.15 4.31
CA SER A 33 -7.55 -5.00 4.92
C SER A 33 -8.86 -4.86 4.18
N SER A 34 -9.54 -5.97 3.93
CA SER A 34 -10.89 -5.95 3.41
C SER A 34 -11.85 -5.43 4.48
N ARG A 35 -12.77 -4.57 4.09
CA ARG A 35 -13.82 -4.08 4.98
C ARG A 35 -15.06 -4.98 4.99
N SER A 36 -15.03 -6.05 4.21
CA SER A 36 -16.12 -7.00 4.18
C SER A 36 -16.25 -7.73 5.51
N THR A 37 -17.47 -7.86 6.01
CA THR A 37 -17.75 -8.58 7.25
C THR A 37 -17.77 -10.09 7.04
N THR A 38 -17.93 -10.54 5.81
CA THR A 38 -18.03 -11.96 5.51
C THR A 38 -16.67 -12.62 5.30
N LYS A 39 -15.64 -11.83 4.99
CA LYS A 39 -14.33 -12.36 4.71
C LYS A 39 -13.27 -11.34 5.10
N ALA A 40 -12.69 -11.50 6.28
CA ALA A 40 -11.64 -10.62 6.75
C ALA A 40 -10.30 -11.04 6.14
N ILE A 41 -9.83 -10.27 5.16
CA ILE A 41 -8.55 -10.52 4.51
C ILE A 41 -7.62 -9.36 4.88
N ASN A 42 -6.47 -9.72 5.44
CA ASN A 42 -5.42 -8.75 5.78
C ASN A 42 -4.14 -9.15 5.10
N HIS A 43 -3.54 -8.20 4.41
CA HIS A 43 -2.22 -8.40 3.81
C HIS A 43 -1.28 -7.32 4.33
N THR A 44 -0.09 -7.72 4.76
CA THR A 44 0.95 -6.81 5.23
C THR A 44 2.15 -6.91 4.30
N TYR A 45 2.60 -5.76 3.81
CA TYR A 45 3.74 -5.66 2.91
C TYR A 45 4.81 -4.80 3.53
N ARG A 46 6.07 -5.21 3.39
CA ARG A 46 7.20 -4.46 3.93
C ARG A 46 8.14 -4.09 2.81
N TYR A 47 8.54 -2.83 2.78
CA TYR A 47 9.45 -2.29 1.77
C TYR A 47 10.59 -1.57 2.45
N LYS A 48 11.81 -2.00 2.15
CA LYS A 48 13.00 -1.39 2.75
C LYS A 48 13.19 0.02 2.20
N ASN A 49 13.50 0.95 3.09
CA ASN A 49 13.73 2.33 2.70
C ASN A 49 14.86 2.46 1.68
N ILE A 50 15.90 1.64 1.82
CA ILE A 50 17.03 1.66 0.88
C ILE A 50 16.60 1.27 -0.53
N ASP A 51 15.66 0.34 -0.67
CA ASP A 51 15.14 -0.06 -1.98
C ASP A 51 14.31 1.04 -2.60
N ILE A 52 13.55 1.78 -1.79
CA ILE A 52 12.75 2.91 -2.26
C ILE A 52 13.67 4.01 -2.76
N GLU A 53 14.74 4.33 -2.03
CA GLU A 53 15.72 5.32 -2.44
C GLU A 53 16.41 4.92 -3.73
N ALA A 54 16.76 3.65 -3.86
CA ALA A 54 17.42 3.12 -5.04
C ALA A 54 16.54 3.18 -6.29
N SER A 55 15.22 3.21 -6.13
CA SER A 55 14.29 3.28 -7.26
C SER A 55 14.35 4.61 -8.01
N GLY A 56 14.83 5.68 -7.33
CA GLY A 56 14.93 7.01 -7.92
C GLY A 56 13.62 7.78 -7.97
N ILE A 57 12.52 7.20 -7.52
CA ILE A 57 11.25 7.90 -7.39
C ILE A 57 11.03 8.27 -5.92
N GLY A 58 10.21 9.28 -5.67
CA GLY A 58 9.95 9.71 -4.30
C GLY A 58 9.23 8.63 -3.49
N ILE A 59 9.40 8.70 -2.16
CA ILE A 59 8.77 7.74 -1.25
C ILE A 59 7.26 7.69 -1.45
N TYR A 60 6.62 8.84 -1.56
CA TYR A 60 5.19 8.95 -1.78
C TYR A 60 4.74 8.19 -3.02
N GLU A 61 5.41 8.46 -4.13
CA GLU A 61 5.06 7.86 -5.41
C GLU A 61 5.30 6.36 -5.40
N TYR A 62 6.40 5.93 -4.80
CA TYR A 62 6.71 4.52 -4.68
C TYR A 62 5.62 3.78 -3.90
N LEU A 63 5.26 4.29 -2.72
CA LEU A 63 4.24 3.67 -1.88
C LEU A 63 2.87 3.69 -2.56
N ARG A 64 2.54 4.79 -3.24
CA ARG A 64 1.28 4.88 -3.98
C ARG A 64 1.19 3.79 -5.04
N GLN A 65 2.23 3.63 -5.83
CA GLN A 65 2.27 2.61 -6.86
C GLN A 65 2.11 1.20 -6.29
N ARG A 66 2.77 0.94 -5.17
CA ARG A 66 2.70 -0.37 -4.53
C ARG A 66 1.31 -0.65 -3.96
N VAL A 67 0.71 0.32 -3.30
CA VAL A 67 -0.63 0.17 -2.75
C VAL A 67 -1.63 -0.10 -3.87
N VAL A 68 -1.61 0.69 -4.93
CA VAL A 68 -2.52 0.51 -6.06
C VAL A 68 -2.34 -0.87 -6.69
N LEU A 69 -1.10 -1.27 -6.92
CA LEU A 69 -0.78 -2.56 -7.50
C LEU A 69 -1.28 -3.73 -6.65
N GLU A 70 -1.03 -3.67 -5.35
CA GLU A 70 -1.41 -4.76 -4.44
C GLU A 70 -2.93 -4.86 -4.28
N ILE A 71 -3.63 -3.73 -4.25
CA ILE A 71 -5.09 -3.74 -4.20
C ILE A 71 -5.65 -4.37 -5.47
N ALA A 72 -5.17 -3.95 -6.63
CA ALA A 72 -5.64 -4.46 -7.90
C ALA A 72 -5.37 -5.96 -8.06
N LYS A 73 -4.27 -6.43 -7.49
CA LYS A 73 -3.82 -7.81 -7.62
C LYS A 73 -4.52 -8.76 -6.67
N ASN A 74 -4.78 -8.33 -5.44
CA ASN A 74 -5.23 -9.22 -4.35
C ASN A 74 -6.64 -8.94 -3.84
N PHE A 75 -7.22 -7.85 -4.25
CA PHE A 75 -8.55 -7.44 -3.80
C PHE A 75 -9.44 -7.08 -4.98
#